data_ec42d36bd45f01ba63a80a730146335c
#
_entry.id   ec42d36bd45f01ba63a80a730146335c
#
_cell.length_a   1.000
_cell.length_b   1.000
_cell.length_c   1.000
_cell.angle_alpha   90.00
_cell.angle_beta   90.00
_cell.angle_gamma   90.00
#
_symmetry.space_group_name_H-M   'P 1'
#
loop_
_entity.id
_entity.type
_entity.pdbx_description
1 polymer ?
#
loop_
_entity_poly.entity_id
_entity_poly.type
_entity_poly.pdbx_seq_one_letter_code
_entity_poly.pdbx_strand_id
1 'polypeptide(L)'
;MTALLELDRVTRRFGGLLAVNNLSFAMREGEILGLIGPNGAGKSTLFNLINGVFAPNAGRIVFAGIDITGERPFMVARHGIARTHQIVQPLTNMTVLDNCIVGACFGRENLPLHRATEAARAAAALVGLDDRLHLAALHLTIAGKKRLELARALAAQPKLLLLDEVLAGLNPTEIEHMIAVIRRIRDSGVTILIIEHLMQAIMSLSDRIVVLNYGEKLAEGAPAEVARDPQVIEAYLGDPKLAAELEGNDGNGGHGSAAHD
;
A
#
# COMPACT_ATOMS: atom_id res chain seq x y z
N MET A 1 -22.72 -2.30 -3.65
CA MET A 1 -21.64 -1.29 -3.69
C MET A 1 -20.75 -1.63 -4.86
N THR A 2 -20.48 -0.66 -5.75
CA THR A 2 -19.60 -0.87 -6.90
C THR A 2 -18.14 -0.97 -6.41
N ALA A 3 -17.38 -1.90 -6.97
CA ALA A 3 -15.97 -2.03 -6.66
C ALA A 3 -15.19 -0.84 -7.25
N LEU A 4 -14.17 -0.33 -6.52
CA LEU A 4 -13.27 0.70 -7.01
C LEU A 4 -12.20 0.10 -7.94
N LEU A 5 -11.63 -1.04 -7.56
CA LEU A 5 -10.66 -1.80 -8.35
C LEU A 5 -11.18 -3.22 -8.52
N GLU A 6 -11.16 -3.74 -9.74
CA GLU A 6 -11.51 -5.12 -10.05
C GLU A 6 -10.41 -5.75 -10.91
N LEU A 7 -9.94 -6.91 -10.49
CA LEU A 7 -9.07 -7.77 -11.27
C LEU A 7 -9.88 -9.00 -11.69
N ASP A 8 -9.92 -9.30 -12.98
CA ASP A 8 -10.57 -10.49 -13.52
C ASP A 8 -9.55 -11.34 -14.27
N ARG A 9 -9.20 -12.48 -13.69
CA ARG A 9 -8.31 -13.51 -14.23
C ARG A 9 -6.99 -12.96 -14.77
N VAL A 10 -6.42 -11.98 -14.05
CA VAL A 10 -5.17 -11.33 -14.45
C VAL A 10 -4.03 -12.33 -14.41
N THR A 11 -3.28 -12.40 -15.52
CA THR A 11 -2.15 -13.32 -15.67
C THR A 11 -0.94 -12.56 -16.22
N ARG A 12 0.25 -12.80 -15.61
CA ARG A 12 1.53 -12.28 -16.08
C ARG A 12 2.62 -13.34 -16.05
N ARG A 13 3.29 -13.48 -17.19
CA ARG A 13 4.42 -14.40 -17.39
C ARG A 13 5.68 -13.61 -17.80
N PHE A 14 6.82 -14.01 -17.28
CA PHE A 14 8.14 -13.54 -17.70
C PHE A 14 8.96 -14.74 -18.20
N GLY A 15 9.07 -14.90 -19.51
CA GLY A 15 9.65 -16.11 -20.09
C GLY A 15 8.91 -17.37 -19.61
N GLY A 16 9.62 -18.27 -18.93
CA GLY A 16 9.04 -19.49 -18.34
C GLY A 16 8.37 -19.30 -16.99
N LEU A 17 8.61 -18.17 -16.30
CA LEU A 17 8.09 -17.90 -14.96
C LEU A 17 6.66 -17.31 -15.04
N LEU A 18 5.69 -17.98 -14.42
CA LEU A 18 4.33 -17.49 -14.23
C LEU A 18 4.28 -16.72 -12.89
N ALA A 19 4.39 -15.38 -12.98
CA ALA A 19 4.51 -14.54 -11.80
C ALA A 19 3.16 -14.15 -11.17
N VAL A 20 2.09 -14.07 -11.99
CA VAL A 20 0.69 -13.91 -11.56
C VAL A 20 -0.14 -14.83 -12.44
N ASN A 21 -0.99 -15.65 -11.85
CA ASN A 21 -1.77 -16.67 -12.52
C ASN A 21 -3.25 -16.56 -12.18
N ASN A 22 -4.05 -16.21 -13.18
CA ASN A 22 -5.53 -16.20 -13.12
C ASN A 22 -6.09 -15.50 -11.87
N LEU A 23 -5.45 -14.39 -11.44
CA LEU A 23 -5.76 -13.71 -10.22
C LEU A 23 -7.01 -12.85 -10.35
N SER A 24 -7.98 -13.06 -9.46
CA SER A 24 -9.23 -12.30 -9.40
C SER A 24 -9.54 -11.88 -7.96
N PHE A 25 -9.75 -10.60 -7.76
CA PHE A 25 -10.33 -10.00 -6.55
C PHE A 25 -10.87 -8.60 -6.86
N ALA A 26 -11.62 -8.04 -5.94
CA ALA A 26 -12.14 -6.69 -6.05
C ALA A 26 -11.90 -5.90 -4.75
N MET A 27 -11.73 -4.59 -4.85
CA MET A 27 -11.61 -3.65 -3.74
C MET A 27 -12.80 -2.71 -3.69
N ARG A 28 -13.27 -2.42 -2.47
CA ARG A 28 -14.32 -1.42 -2.22
C ARG A 28 -13.68 -0.04 -2.02
N GLU A 29 -14.43 0.99 -2.29
CA GLU A 29 -14.01 2.36 -1.98
C GLU A 29 -13.90 2.56 -0.47
N GLY A 30 -12.81 3.20 -0.01
CA GLY A 30 -12.55 3.51 1.39
C GLY A 30 -12.01 2.35 2.23
N GLU A 31 -11.75 1.15 1.65
CA GLU A 31 -11.15 0.05 2.41
C GLU A 31 -9.61 0.12 2.41
N ILE A 32 -9.01 -0.47 3.43
CA ILE A 32 -7.59 -0.88 3.42
C ILE A 32 -7.55 -2.38 3.13
N LEU A 33 -7.07 -2.75 1.95
CA LEU A 33 -6.84 -4.15 1.57
C LEU A 33 -5.37 -4.50 1.77
N GLY A 34 -5.09 -5.48 2.64
CA GLY A 34 -3.76 -6.06 2.80
C GLY A 34 -3.47 -7.08 1.69
N LEU A 35 -2.29 -7.01 1.12
CA LEU A 35 -1.80 -8.01 0.16
C LEU A 35 -0.55 -8.68 0.75
N ILE A 36 -0.70 -9.92 1.20
CA ILE A 36 0.36 -10.69 1.83
C ILE A 36 0.74 -11.93 1.02
N GLY A 37 1.81 -12.60 1.39
CA GLY A 37 2.30 -13.82 0.76
C GLY A 37 3.82 -13.94 0.88
N PRO A 38 4.39 -15.13 0.75
CA PRO A 38 5.83 -15.34 0.81
C PRO A 38 6.60 -14.56 -0.26
N ASN A 39 7.94 -14.53 -0.12
CA ASN A 39 8.80 -13.93 -1.14
C ASN A 39 8.63 -14.67 -2.47
N GLY A 40 8.49 -13.91 -3.57
CA GLY A 40 8.22 -14.50 -4.88
C GLY A 40 6.75 -14.83 -5.16
N ALA A 41 5.81 -14.58 -4.24
CA ALA A 41 4.38 -14.85 -4.42
C ALA A 41 3.71 -14.01 -5.53
N GLY A 42 4.38 -12.99 -6.09
CA GLY A 42 3.83 -12.15 -7.17
C GLY A 42 3.31 -10.78 -6.73
N LYS A 43 3.41 -10.41 -5.44
CA LYS A 43 2.90 -9.14 -4.90
C LYS A 43 3.37 -7.90 -5.65
N SER A 44 4.69 -7.71 -5.78
CA SER A 44 5.26 -6.55 -6.49
C SER A 44 4.96 -6.58 -7.98
N THR A 45 4.85 -7.77 -8.58
CA THR A 45 4.39 -7.91 -9.98
C THR A 45 2.96 -7.42 -10.11
N LEU A 46 2.08 -7.77 -9.19
CA LEU A 46 0.69 -7.30 -9.17
C LEU A 46 0.60 -5.77 -9.06
N PHE A 47 1.38 -5.16 -8.16
CA PHE A 47 1.47 -3.70 -8.07
C PHE A 47 1.91 -3.05 -9.39
N ASN A 48 2.88 -3.65 -10.05
CA ASN A 48 3.36 -3.18 -11.36
C ASN A 48 2.31 -3.33 -12.47
N LEU A 49 1.45 -4.35 -12.39
CA LEU A 49 0.32 -4.54 -13.31
C LEU A 49 -0.77 -3.48 -13.07
N ILE A 50 -1.17 -3.26 -11.82
CA ILE A 50 -2.18 -2.25 -11.46
C ILE A 50 -1.68 -0.84 -11.82
N ASN A 51 -0.39 -0.55 -11.59
CA ASN A 51 0.20 0.77 -11.87
C ASN A 51 0.62 0.97 -13.35
N GLY A 52 0.36 -0.01 -14.22
CA GLY A 52 0.62 0.09 -15.66
C GLY A 52 2.09 -0.02 -16.08
N VAL A 53 3.00 -0.41 -15.15
CA VAL A 53 4.42 -0.68 -15.46
C VAL A 53 4.55 -1.92 -16.33
N PHE A 54 3.71 -2.93 -16.09
CA PHE A 54 3.59 -4.11 -16.91
C PHE A 54 2.17 -4.25 -17.46
N ALA A 55 2.04 -4.69 -18.71
CA ALA A 55 0.76 -5.13 -19.24
C ALA A 55 0.53 -6.61 -18.86
N PRO A 56 -0.68 -7.04 -18.50
CA PRO A 56 -0.98 -8.44 -18.30
C PRO A 56 -0.92 -9.21 -19.63
N ASN A 57 -0.66 -10.52 -19.56
CA ASN A 57 -0.75 -11.40 -20.73
C ASN A 57 -2.19 -11.84 -21.00
N ALA A 58 -3.02 -11.88 -19.95
CA ALA A 58 -4.46 -12.18 -20.02
C ALA A 58 -5.19 -11.57 -18.82
N GLY A 59 -6.51 -11.48 -18.91
CA GLY A 59 -7.39 -10.93 -17.90
C GLY A 59 -7.58 -9.43 -18.06
N ARG A 60 -8.32 -8.83 -17.11
CA ARG A 60 -8.70 -7.40 -17.11
C ARG A 60 -8.44 -6.77 -15.76
N ILE A 61 -8.14 -5.47 -15.81
CA ILE A 61 -8.02 -4.59 -14.64
C ILE A 61 -8.96 -3.42 -14.87
N VAL A 62 -9.98 -3.29 -14.03
CA VAL A 62 -10.97 -2.20 -14.11
C VAL A 62 -10.82 -1.33 -12.87
N PHE A 63 -10.71 -0.02 -13.06
CA PHE A 63 -10.61 0.97 -12.00
C PHE A 63 -11.68 2.04 -12.13
N ALA A 64 -12.51 2.22 -11.11
CA ALA A 64 -13.65 3.14 -11.11
C ALA A 64 -14.55 2.98 -12.35
N GLY A 65 -14.77 1.75 -12.80
CA GLY A 65 -15.55 1.40 -13.99
C GLY A 65 -14.82 1.59 -15.33
N ILE A 66 -13.56 2.03 -15.32
CA ILE A 66 -12.72 2.24 -16.51
C ILE A 66 -11.79 1.04 -16.69
N ASP A 67 -11.71 0.47 -17.89
CA ASP A 67 -10.74 -0.56 -18.22
C ASP A 67 -9.35 0.08 -18.39
N ILE A 68 -8.44 -0.21 -17.44
CA ILE A 68 -7.06 0.29 -17.44
C ILE A 68 -6.05 -0.78 -17.86
N THR A 69 -6.50 -1.89 -18.42
CA THR A 69 -5.66 -3.05 -18.77
C THR A 69 -4.55 -2.65 -19.73
N GLY A 70 -3.30 -2.72 -19.27
CA GLY A 70 -2.12 -2.40 -20.10
C GLY A 70 -1.94 -0.91 -20.41
N GLU A 71 -2.68 -0.02 -19.76
CA GLU A 71 -2.45 1.42 -19.86
C GLU A 71 -1.06 1.80 -19.31
N ARG A 72 -0.52 2.92 -19.80
CA ARG A 72 0.78 3.44 -19.34
C ARG A 72 0.65 4.08 -17.95
N PRO A 73 1.72 4.07 -17.11
CA PRO A 73 1.68 4.57 -15.74
C PRO A 73 1.12 5.99 -15.58
N PHE A 74 1.44 6.89 -16.50
CA PHE A 74 0.95 8.27 -16.42
C PHE A 74 -0.58 8.38 -16.67
N MET A 75 -1.16 7.48 -17.47
CA MET A 75 -2.62 7.40 -17.66
C MET A 75 -3.29 6.84 -16.41
N VAL A 76 -2.72 5.75 -15.86
CA VAL A 76 -3.19 5.16 -14.59
C VAL A 76 -3.17 6.19 -13.46
N ALA A 77 -2.11 7.02 -13.37
CA ALA A 77 -2.04 8.12 -12.41
C ALA A 77 -3.16 9.17 -12.62
N ARG A 78 -3.50 9.49 -13.86
CA ARG A 78 -4.60 10.39 -14.19
C ARG A 78 -5.98 9.83 -13.85
N HIS A 79 -6.16 8.51 -13.87
CA HIS A 79 -7.38 7.88 -13.36
C HIS A 79 -7.50 7.97 -11.83
N GLY A 80 -6.40 8.23 -11.14
CA GLY A 80 -6.38 8.42 -9.69
C GLY A 80 -5.77 7.27 -8.91
N ILE A 81 -4.84 6.52 -9.50
CA ILE A 81 -4.00 5.55 -8.79
C ILE A 81 -2.63 6.18 -8.55
N ALA A 82 -2.20 6.24 -7.30
CA ALA A 82 -0.83 6.64 -6.93
C ALA A 82 -0.13 5.49 -6.20
N ARG A 83 1.21 5.50 -6.21
CA ARG A 83 2.04 4.46 -5.58
C ARG A 83 3.21 5.08 -4.84
N THR A 84 3.55 4.51 -3.69
CA THR A 84 4.86 4.64 -3.07
C THR A 84 5.80 3.55 -3.57
N HIS A 85 7.10 3.79 -3.50
CA HIS A 85 8.11 2.81 -3.90
C HIS A 85 8.85 2.27 -2.68
N GLN A 86 9.21 0.99 -2.71
CA GLN A 86 9.98 0.34 -1.66
C GLN A 86 11.29 1.08 -1.34
N ILE A 87 11.99 1.55 -2.38
CA ILE A 87 13.17 2.42 -2.24
C ILE A 87 12.72 3.86 -2.41
N VAL A 88 12.77 4.62 -1.31
CA VAL A 88 12.37 6.02 -1.30
C VAL A 88 13.29 6.85 -2.18
N GLN A 89 12.73 7.49 -3.21
CA GLN A 89 13.46 8.35 -4.15
C GLN A 89 12.85 9.75 -4.18
N PRO A 90 13.08 10.60 -3.15
CA PRO A 90 12.66 11.98 -3.20
C PRO A 90 13.51 12.77 -4.20
N LEU A 91 12.98 13.87 -4.68
CA LEU A 91 13.74 14.87 -5.42
C LEU A 91 14.63 15.59 -4.40
N THR A 92 15.84 15.07 -4.16
CA THR A 92 16.68 15.32 -2.99
C THR A 92 17.05 16.80 -2.80
N ASN A 93 17.27 17.54 -3.90
CA ASN A 93 17.65 18.94 -3.90
C ASN A 93 16.45 19.90 -3.85
N MET A 94 15.23 19.36 -3.90
CA MET A 94 14.00 20.16 -3.79
C MET A 94 13.49 20.12 -2.35
N THR A 95 12.71 21.15 -1.98
CA THR A 95 12.06 21.20 -0.67
C THR A 95 10.97 20.14 -0.54
N VAL A 96 10.49 19.89 0.68
CA VAL A 96 9.32 19.05 0.96
C VAL A 96 8.12 19.56 0.14
N LEU A 97 7.88 20.87 0.16
CA LEU A 97 6.77 21.48 -0.58
C LEU A 97 6.89 21.25 -2.08
N ASP A 98 8.08 21.50 -2.66
CA ASP A 98 8.29 21.34 -4.10
C ASP A 98 8.09 19.89 -4.56
N ASN A 99 8.58 18.91 -3.76
CA ASN A 99 8.33 17.50 -4.02
C ASN A 99 6.82 17.18 -4.11
N CYS A 100 6.02 17.72 -3.19
CA CYS A 100 4.57 17.54 -3.18
C CYS A 100 3.89 18.28 -4.35
N ILE A 101 4.35 19.51 -4.70
CA ILE A 101 3.84 20.27 -5.85
C ILE A 101 4.00 19.46 -7.15
N VAL A 102 5.13 18.79 -7.35
CA VAL A 102 5.32 17.91 -8.52
C VAL A 102 4.23 16.83 -8.56
N GLY A 103 3.92 16.19 -7.42
CA GLY A 103 2.82 15.21 -7.34
C GLY A 103 1.48 15.80 -7.75
N ALA A 104 1.16 16.99 -7.27
CA ALA A 104 -0.11 17.66 -7.57
C ALA A 104 -0.23 18.13 -9.03
N CYS A 105 0.86 18.64 -9.62
CA CYS A 105 0.87 19.10 -11.01
C CYS A 105 0.68 17.95 -12.01
N PHE A 106 1.19 16.75 -11.71
CA PHE A 106 1.16 15.62 -12.64
C PHE A 106 0.22 14.48 -12.21
N GLY A 107 -0.55 14.70 -11.13
CA GLY A 107 -1.53 13.75 -10.63
C GLY A 107 -2.86 13.76 -11.39
N ARG A 108 -3.90 13.22 -10.76
CA ARG A 108 -5.24 13.06 -11.32
C ARG A 108 -5.83 14.36 -11.90
N GLU A 109 -5.79 15.44 -11.13
CA GLU A 109 -6.42 16.72 -11.48
C GLU A 109 -5.53 17.60 -12.37
N ASN A 110 -4.24 17.27 -12.55
CA ASN A 110 -3.27 18.08 -13.31
C ASN A 110 -3.34 19.57 -12.92
N LEU A 111 -3.19 19.85 -11.63
CA LEU A 111 -3.47 21.15 -11.03
C LEU A 111 -2.52 22.23 -11.53
N PRO A 112 -3.02 23.46 -11.79
CA PRO A 112 -2.16 24.62 -12.00
C PRO A 112 -1.40 24.96 -10.71
N LEU A 113 -0.22 25.62 -10.82
CA LEU A 113 0.74 25.79 -9.74
C LEU A 113 0.15 26.31 -8.43
N HIS A 114 -0.75 27.29 -8.48
CA HIS A 114 -1.35 27.86 -7.26
C HIS A 114 -2.19 26.80 -6.49
N ARG A 115 -3.06 26.03 -7.21
CA ARG A 115 -3.84 24.94 -6.60
C ARG A 115 -2.98 23.75 -6.23
N ALA A 116 -1.94 23.46 -7.00
CA ALA A 116 -0.93 22.43 -6.68
C ALA A 116 -0.22 22.75 -5.36
N THR A 117 0.10 24.02 -5.09
CA THR A 117 0.72 24.44 -3.83
C THR A 117 -0.23 24.22 -2.64
N GLU A 118 -1.52 24.51 -2.78
CA GLU A 118 -2.52 24.26 -1.73
C GLU A 118 -2.66 22.75 -1.45
N ALA A 119 -2.82 21.94 -2.50
CA ALA A 119 -2.90 20.48 -2.39
C ALA A 119 -1.62 19.88 -1.76
N ALA A 120 -0.45 20.40 -2.13
CA ALA A 120 0.84 19.99 -1.58
C ALA A 120 0.94 20.28 -0.07
N ARG A 121 0.50 21.47 0.38
CA ARG A 121 0.47 21.81 1.81
C ARG A 121 -0.49 20.90 2.59
N ALA A 122 -1.68 20.66 2.08
CA ALA A 122 -2.66 19.77 2.69
C ALA A 122 -2.11 18.33 2.80
N ALA A 123 -1.49 17.80 1.75
CA ALA A 123 -0.87 16.50 1.75
C ALA A 123 0.30 16.41 2.76
N ALA A 124 1.16 17.42 2.83
CA ALA A 124 2.26 17.47 3.80
C ALA A 124 1.75 17.51 5.25
N ALA A 125 0.69 18.28 5.52
CA ALA A 125 0.07 18.35 6.84
C ALA A 125 -0.54 16.99 7.25
N LEU A 126 -1.20 16.27 6.31
CA LEU A 126 -1.79 14.97 6.59
C LEU A 126 -0.76 13.94 7.08
N VAL A 127 0.47 14.02 6.59
CA VAL A 127 1.57 13.11 6.99
C VAL A 127 2.47 13.70 8.10
N GLY A 128 2.19 14.90 8.62
CA GLY A 128 2.97 15.56 9.68
C GLY A 128 4.32 16.09 9.21
N LEU A 129 4.34 16.79 8.08
CA LEU A 129 5.50 17.50 7.51
C LEU A 129 5.23 18.98 7.27
N ASP A 130 4.17 19.54 7.86
CA ASP A 130 3.76 20.94 7.72
C ASP A 130 4.78 21.93 8.31
N ASP A 131 5.50 21.54 9.35
CA ASP A 131 6.59 22.30 9.97
C ASP A 131 7.90 22.29 9.15
N ARG A 132 7.99 21.42 8.12
CA ARG A 132 9.22 21.16 7.34
C ARG A 132 9.09 21.48 5.86
N LEU A 133 8.08 22.22 5.45
CA LEU A 133 7.77 22.51 4.04
C LEU A 133 8.95 23.07 3.25
N HIS A 134 9.78 23.91 3.89
CA HIS A 134 10.93 24.57 3.26
C HIS A 134 12.25 23.82 3.43
N LEU A 135 12.23 22.68 4.16
CA LEU A 135 13.42 21.84 4.33
C LEU A 135 13.69 21.07 3.04
N ALA A 136 14.94 21.04 2.59
CA ALA A 136 15.34 20.20 1.46
C ALA A 136 15.20 18.71 1.83
N ALA A 137 14.68 17.90 0.90
CA ALA A 137 14.38 16.50 1.15
C ALA A 137 15.62 15.68 1.56
N LEU A 138 16.83 16.10 1.15
CA LEU A 138 18.08 15.44 1.53
C LEU A 138 18.32 15.45 3.06
N HIS A 139 17.83 16.47 3.78
CA HIS A 139 18.01 16.62 5.22
C HIS A 139 16.96 15.88 6.07
N LEU A 140 15.99 15.23 5.44
CA LEU A 140 15.02 14.40 6.14
C LEU A 140 15.65 13.09 6.61
N THR A 141 15.20 12.60 7.79
CA THR A 141 15.46 11.24 8.25
C THR A 141 14.83 10.21 7.31
N ILE A 142 15.12 8.93 7.49
CA ILE A 142 14.48 7.85 6.72
C ILE A 142 12.96 7.91 6.87
N ALA A 143 12.45 8.03 8.10
CA ALA A 143 11.02 8.17 8.37
C ALA A 143 10.43 9.44 7.71
N GLY A 144 11.16 10.56 7.76
CA GLY A 144 10.77 11.80 7.09
C GLY A 144 10.68 11.65 5.57
N LYS A 145 11.63 10.95 4.95
CA LYS A 145 11.61 10.66 3.50
C LYS A 145 10.43 9.77 3.12
N LYS A 146 10.10 8.76 3.93
CA LYS A 146 8.90 7.91 3.71
C LYS A 146 7.60 8.71 3.81
N ARG A 147 7.49 9.60 4.81
CA ARG A 147 6.35 10.52 4.89
C ARG A 147 6.28 11.46 3.69
N LEU A 148 7.42 11.96 3.20
CA LEU A 148 7.47 12.80 2.01
C LEU A 148 6.98 12.05 0.76
N GLU A 149 7.34 10.79 0.60
CA GLU A 149 6.84 9.98 -0.51
C GLU A 149 5.33 9.80 -0.45
N LEU A 150 4.78 9.52 0.75
CA LEU A 150 3.33 9.51 0.98
C LEU A 150 2.70 10.86 0.65
N ALA A 151 3.28 11.98 1.12
CA ALA A 151 2.77 13.32 0.83
C ALA A 151 2.75 13.61 -0.68
N ARG A 152 3.82 13.24 -1.40
CA ARG A 152 3.91 13.40 -2.85
C ARG A 152 2.84 12.58 -3.58
N ALA A 153 2.61 11.33 -3.16
CA ALA A 153 1.55 10.49 -3.71
C ALA A 153 0.15 11.05 -3.40
N LEU A 154 -0.08 11.55 -2.18
CA LEU A 154 -1.35 12.15 -1.78
C LEU A 154 -1.64 13.49 -2.47
N ALA A 155 -0.59 14.29 -2.73
CA ALA A 155 -0.73 15.55 -3.47
C ALA A 155 -1.27 15.33 -4.89
N ALA A 156 -1.07 14.13 -5.48
CA ALA A 156 -1.68 13.71 -6.73
C ALA A 156 -3.20 13.49 -6.63
N GLN A 157 -3.79 13.61 -5.44
CA GLN A 157 -5.21 13.41 -5.14
C GLN A 157 -5.75 12.04 -5.61
N PRO A 158 -5.13 10.93 -5.18
CA PRO A 158 -5.52 9.61 -5.62
C PRO A 158 -6.85 9.17 -5.02
N LYS A 159 -7.60 8.32 -5.74
CA LYS A 159 -8.69 7.51 -5.20
C LYS A 159 -8.17 6.19 -4.61
N LEU A 160 -7.08 5.65 -5.20
CA LEU A 160 -6.40 4.44 -4.74
C LEU A 160 -4.91 4.73 -4.52
N LEU A 161 -4.42 4.41 -3.34
CA LEU A 161 -3.01 4.50 -2.97
C LEU A 161 -2.43 3.10 -2.80
N LEU A 162 -1.39 2.79 -3.57
CA LEU A 162 -0.63 1.55 -3.48
C LEU A 162 0.58 1.78 -2.57
N LEU A 163 0.61 1.12 -1.41
CA LEU A 163 1.69 1.21 -0.42
C LEU A 163 2.58 -0.02 -0.48
N ASP A 164 3.85 0.15 -0.82
CA ASP A 164 4.83 -0.93 -0.97
C ASP A 164 5.90 -0.83 0.12
N GLU A 165 5.76 -1.65 1.18
CA GLU A 165 6.71 -1.78 2.30
C GLU A 165 7.09 -0.44 2.95
N VAL A 166 6.09 0.41 3.22
CA VAL A 166 6.32 1.76 3.77
C VAL A 166 6.82 1.74 5.22
N LEU A 167 6.64 0.62 5.94
CA LEU A 167 7.08 0.44 7.33
C LEU A 167 8.50 -0.12 7.45
N ALA A 168 9.06 -0.66 6.37
CA ALA A 168 10.38 -1.30 6.40
C ALA A 168 11.48 -0.32 6.84
N GLY A 169 12.35 -0.74 7.79
CA GLY A 169 13.47 0.06 8.28
C GLY A 169 13.11 1.19 9.25
N LEU A 170 11.87 1.26 9.71
CA LEU A 170 11.43 2.15 10.79
C LEU A 170 11.58 1.46 12.14
N ASN A 171 11.84 2.25 13.20
CA ASN A 171 11.80 1.75 14.57
C ASN A 171 10.35 1.60 15.07
N PRO A 172 10.08 0.92 16.21
CA PRO A 172 8.72 0.66 16.69
C PRO A 172 7.86 1.92 16.85
N THR A 173 8.40 2.99 17.42
CA THR A 173 7.68 4.26 17.59
C THR A 173 7.35 4.91 16.24
N GLU A 174 8.27 4.86 15.27
CA GLU A 174 8.04 5.36 13.92
C GLU A 174 6.98 4.54 13.17
N ILE A 175 6.94 3.21 13.40
CA ILE A 175 5.91 2.32 12.86
C ILE A 175 4.52 2.72 13.39
N GLU A 176 4.37 2.90 14.70
CA GLU A 176 3.10 3.34 15.31
C GLU A 176 2.62 4.67 14.72
N HIS A 177 3.54 5.63 14.59
CA HIS A 177 3.23 6.92 13.95
C HIS A 177 2.82 6.75 12.49
N MET A 178 3.48 5.88 11.73
CA MET A 178 3.14 5.63 10.32
C MET A 178 1.79 4.94 10.18
N ILE A 179 1.46 3.98 11.05
CA ILE A 179 0.14 3.35 11.13
C ILE A 179 -0.95 4.40 11.35
N ALA A 180 -0.73 5.34 12.28
CA ALA A 180 -1.66 6.44 12.51
C ALA A 180 -1.82 7.36 11.29
N VAL A 181 -0.74 7.61 10.54
CA VAL A 181 -0.77 8.35 9.27
C VAL A 181 -1.61 7.60 8.24
N ILE A 182 -1.38 6.30 8.04
CA ILE A 182 -2.10 5.48 7.06
C ILE A 182 -3.62 5.48 7.37
N ARG A 183 -4.00 5.34 8.65
CA ARG A 183 -5.41 5.43 9.06
C ARG A 183 -6.02 6.78 8.73
N ARG A 184 -5.34 7.89 9.02
CA ARG A 184 -5.80 9.24 8.64
C ARG A 184 -5.98 9.41 7.14
N ILE A 185 -5.10 8.80 6.33
CA ILE A 185 -5.21 8.81 4.88
C ILE A 185 -6.50 8.08 4.45
N ARG A 186 -6.76 6.88 4.98
CA ARG A 186 -8.01 6.15 4.72
C ARG A 186 -9.23 6.96 5.14
N ASP A 187 -9.19 7.57 6.34
CA ASP A 187 -10.29 8.35 6.88
C ASP A 187 -10.57 9.64 6.10
N SER A 188 -9.60 10.12 5.32
CA SER A 188 -9.79 11.21 4.34
C SER A 188 -10.48 10.76 3.04
N GLY A 189 -10.85 9.46 2.92
CA GLY A 189 -11.58 8.90 1.78
C GLY A 189 -10.70 8.22 0.73
N VAL A 190 -9.39 8.05 0.99
CA VAL A 190 -8.48 7.35 0.07
C VAL A 190 -8.54 5.84 0.32
N THR A 191 -8.78 5.06 -0.73
CA THR A 191 -8.69 3.60 -0.69
C THR A 191 -7.23 3.18 -0.71
N ILE A 192 -6.85 2.14 0.04
CA ILE A 192 -5.46 1.74 0.19
C ILE A 192 -5.29 0.25 -0.11
N LEU A 193 -4.36 -0.08 -1.01
CA LEU A 193 -3.83 -1.44 -1.18
C LEU A 193 -2.40 -1.44 -0.62
N ILE A 194 -2.14 -2.26 0.39
CA ILE A 194 -0.88 -2.26 1.11
C ILE A 194 -0.19 -3.62 1.06
N ILE A 195 1.11 -3.61 0.72
CA ILE A 195 2.02 -4.74 0.88
C ILE A 195 2.91 -4.44 2.07
N GLU A 196 2.93 -5.34 3.05
CA GLU A 196 3.81 -5.26 4.21
C GLU A 196 4.26 -6.65 4.64
N HIS A 197 5.43 -6.70 5.30
CA HIS A 197 5.96 -7.92 5.90
C HIS A 197 5.76 -7.98 7.42
N LEU A 198 5.42 -6.86 8.05
CA LEU A 198 5.11 -6.80 9.48
C LEU A 198 3.66 -7.24 9.70
N MET A 199 3.48 -8.53 10.08
CA MET A 199 2.16 -9.14 10.24
C MET A 199 1.27 -8.36 11.21
N GLN A 200 1.80 -7.96 12.38
CA GLN A 200 1.03 -7.18 13.36
C GLN A 200 0.50 -5.87 12.78
N ALA A 201 1.30 -5.17 11.96
CA ALA A 201 0.89 -3.92 11.35
C ALA A 201 -0.22 -4.15 10.31
N ILE A 202 -0.04 -5.12 9.41
CA ILE A 202 -1.02 -5.37 8.34
C ILE A 202 -2.34 -5.91 8.90
N MET A 203 -2.29 -6.79 9.92
CA MET A 203 -3.46 -7.29 10.62
C MET A 203 -4.25 -6.18 11.34
N SER A 204 -3.54 -5.16 11.88
CA SER A 204 -4.16 -4.03 12.59
C SER A 204 -4.72 -2.95 11.66
N LEU A 205 -4.19 -2.85 10.44
CA LEU A 205 -4.54 -1.82 9.46
C LEU A 205 -5.64 -2.26 8.51
N SER A 206 -5.62 -3.54 8.09
CA SER A 206 -6.45 -4.02 6.98
C SER A 206 -7.87 -4.33 7.42
N ASP A 207 -8.83 -3.92 6.61
CA ASP A 207 -10.23 -4.35 6.74
C ASP A 207 -10.42 -5.77 6.19
N ARG A 208 -9.61 -6.12 5.18
CA ARG A 208 -9.58 -7.41 4.51
C ARG A 208 -8.18 -7.70 3.99
N ILE A 209 -7.84 -8.98 3.89
CA ILE A 209 -6.53 -9.44 3.41
C ILE A 209 -6.73 -10.40 2.25
N VAL A 210 -5.89 -10.25 1.22
CA VAL A 210 -5.71 -11.21 0.13
C VAL A 210 -4.32 -11.83 0.29
N VAL A 211 -4.28 -13.16 0.30
CA VAL A 211 -3.03 -13.93 0.40
C VAL A 211 -2.66 -14.44 -0.98
N LEU A 212 -1.45 -14.14 -1.43
CA LEU A 212 -0.89 -14.70 -2.65
C LEU A 212 0.11 -15.80 -2.33
N ASN A 213 0.08 -16.87 -3.12
CA ASN A 213 1.11 -17.89 -3.14
C ASN A 213 1.33 -18.36 -4.59
N TYR A 214 2.58 -18.42 -5.03
CA TYR A 214 2.96 -18.81 -6.41
C TYR A 214 2.16 -18.11 -7.53
N GLY A 215 1.83 -16.82 -7.33
CA GLY A 215 1.08 -16.00 -8.28
C GLY A 215 -0.45 -16.19 -8.26
N GLU A 216 -0.98 -17.04 -7.40
CA GLU A 216 -2.41 -17.33 -7.25
C GLU A 216 -2.95 -16.81 -5.92
N LYS A 217 -4.26 -16.56 -5.86
CA LYS A 217 -4.94 -16.23 -4.62
C LYS A 217 -5.14 -17.50 -3.79
N LEU A 218 -4.44 -17.56 -2.65
CA LEU A 218 -4.55 -18.68 -1.71
C LEU A 218 -5.76 -18.53 -0.79
N ALA A 219 -5.94 -17.33 -0.23
CA ALA A 219 -7.02 -17.01 0.69
C ALA A 219 -7.44 -15.54 0.57
N GLU A 220 -8.65 -15.24 1.03
CA GLU A 220 -9.19 -13.88 1.11
C GLU A 220 -10.23 -13.82 2.24
N GLY A 221 -10.09 -12.88 3.18
CA GLY A 221 -11.01 -12.75 4.31
C GLY A 221 -10.63 -11.63 5.27
N ALA A 222 -11.35 -11.57 6.39
CA ALA A 222 -10.99 -10.70 7.50
C ALA A 222 -9.61 -11.11 8.08
N PRO A 223 -8.83 -10.16 8.65
CA PRO A 223 -7.51 -10.49 9.22
C PRO A 223 -7.51 -11.69 10.15
N ALA A 224 -8.48 -11.78 11.06
CA ALA A 224 -8.60 -12.89 12.02
C ALA A 224 -8.93 -14.25 11.37
N GLU A 225 -9.63 -14.26 10.23
CA GLU A 225 -9.93 -15.47 9.47
C GLU A 225 -8.68 -15.97 8.74
N VAL A 226 -7.99 -15.05 8.06
CA VAL A 226 -6.78 -15.34 7.31
C VAL A 226 -5.66 -15.84 8.23
N ALA A 227 -5.51 -15.27 9.43
CA ALA A 227 -4.51 -15.69 10.40
C ALA A 227 -4.69 -17.14 10.90
N ARG A 228 -5.91 -17.68 10.82
CA ARG A 228 -6.26 -19.05 11.26
C ARG A 228 -6.39 -20.05 10.12
N ASP A 229 -6.23 -19.62 8.90
CA ASP A 229 -6.35 -20.48 7.73
C ASP A 229 -5.15 -21.44 7.67
N PRO A 230 -5.36 -22.77 7.75
CA PRO A 230 -4.28 -23.76 7.71
C PRO A 230 -3.42 -23.67 6.44
N GLN A 231 -4.00 -23.33 5.29
CA GLN A 231 -3.27 -23.19 4.03
C GLN A 231 -2.35 -21.96 4.06
N VAL A 232 -2.80 -20.88 4.71
CA VAL A 232 -1.98 -19.68 4.92
C VAL A 232 -0.83 -19.98 5.84
N ILE A 233 -1.08 -20.63 6.99
CA ILE A 233 -0.05 -21.02 7.95
C ILE A 233 0.98 -21.92 7.26
N GLU A 234 0.55 -22.94 6.51
CA GLU A 234 1.44 -23.83 5.76
C GLU A 234 2.32 -23.08 4.74
N ALA A 235 1.74 -22.12 4.00
CA ALA A 235 2.46 -21.31 3.02
C ALA A 235 3.58 -20.46 3.65
N TYR A 236 3.42 -20.09 4.92
CA TYR A 236 4.40 -19.32 5.70
C TYR A 236 5.35 -20.17 6.56
N LEU A 237 5.10 -21.47 6.80
CA LEU A 237 5.98 -22.36 7.54
C LEU A 237 7.39 -22.50 6.94
N GLY A 238 7.56 -22.15 5.67
CA GLY A 238 8.89 -22.00 5.03
C GLY A 238 9.66 -20.76 5.46
N ASP A 239 9.06 -19.81 6.18
CA ASP A 239 9.70 -18.62 6.75
C ASP A 239 9.46 -18.57 8.28
N PRO A 240 10.44 -19.06 9.10
CA PRO A 240 10.26 -19.22 10.54
C PRO A 240 9.92 -17.93 11.31
N LYS A 241 10.29 -16.75 10.77
CA LYS A 241 9.97 -15.45 11.41
C LYS A 241 8.51 -15.10 11.24
N LEU A 242 7.96 -15.31 10.05
CA LEU A 242 6.57 -15.01 9.74
C LEU A 242 5.60 -16.01 10.38
N ALA A 243 5.99 -17.30 10.48
CA ALA A 243 5.22 -18.30 11.20
C ALA A 243 5.08 -17.96 12.69
N ALA A 244 6.16 -17.55 13.35
CA ALA A 244 6.15 -17.15 14.75
C ALA A 244 5.30 -15.87 15.01
N GLU A 245 5.22 -14.94 14.06
CA GLU A 245 4.37 -13.74 14.17
C GLU A 245 2.88 -14.06 14.01
N LEU A 246 2.52 -15.07 13.23
CA LEU A 246 1.14 -15.55 13.10
C LEU A 246 0.69 -16.31 14.36
N GLU A 247 1.56 -17.15 14.94
CA GLU A 247 1.28 -17.92 16.16
C GLU A 247 1.29 -17.05 17.43
N GLY A 248 2.09 -15.98 17.47
CA GLY A 248 2.24 -15.11 18.65
C GLY A 248 1.03 -14.23 18.96
N ASN A 249 0.03 -14.16 18.07
CA ASN A 249 -1.18 -13.36 18.28
C ASN A 249 -2.25 -14.05 19.14
N ASP A 250 -2.12 -15.33 19.46
CA ASP A 250 -3.05 -16.07 20.33
C ASP A 250 -2.73 -15.95 21.84
N GLY A 251 -1.63 -15.24 22.24
CA GLY A 251 -1.08 -15.27 23.61
C GLY A 251 -1.41 -14.09 24.53
N ASN A 252 -2.11 -13.04 24.10
CA ASN A 252 -2.33 -11.85 24.96
C ASN A 252 -3.80 -11.54 25.27
N GLY A 253 -4.58 -12.57 25.53
CA GLY A 253 -5.97 -12.48 25.99
C GLY A 253 -6.19 -13.24 27.30
N GLY A 254 -5.63 -12.75 28.43
CA GLY A 254 -6.04 -13.30 29.70
C GLY A 254 -4.93 -13.52 30.73
N HIS A 255 -4.69 -12.50 31.55
CA HIS A 255 -4.47 -12.68 33.00
C HIS A 255 -4.62 -11.33 33.69
N GLY A 256 -5.88 -11.00 33.96
CA GLY A 256 -6.24 -10.07 35.03
C GLY A 256 -6.54 -10.88 36.27
N SER A 257 -6.14 -10.32 37.38
CA SER A 257 -6.64 -10.66 38.74
C SER A 257 -6.11 -11.93 39.40
N ALA A 258 -5.21 -11.72 40.33
CA ALA A 258 -5.44 -12.25 41.68
C ALA A 258 -4.66 -11.40 42.68
N ALA A 259 -5.41 -10.80 43.61
CA ALA A 259 -4.93 -10.21 44.84
C ALA A 259 -4.33 -11.29 45.76
N HIS A 260 -3.33 -10.89 46.55
CA HIS A 260 -3.33 -11.28 47.96
C HIS A 260 -2.20 -10.57 48.70
N ASP A 261 -2.66 -9.92 49.79
CA ASP A 261 -2.03 -9.56 51.06
C ASP A 261 -0.83 -8.63 51.09
#